data_170158600b54305b9af9fb1c3e077dfb
#
_entry.id   170158600b54305b9af9fb1c3e077dfb
#
_cell.length_a   1.000
_cell.length_b   1.000
_cell.length_c   1.000
_cell.angle_alpha   90.00
_cell.angle_beta   90.00
_cell.angle_gamma   90.00
#
_symmetry.space_group_name_H-M   'P 1'
#
loop_
_entity.id
_entity.type
_entity.pdbx_description
1 polymer ?
#
loop_
_entity_poly.entity_id
_entity_poly.type
_entity_poly.pdbx_seq_one_letter_code
_entity_poly.pdbx_strand_id
1 'polypeptide(L)'
;MHVFSSHAIRPLTMGLILATAATGCAISQGQEVQLGASAAAQIAAQLPLVRDAEVADYINALGNKLARATDTRGLSWHFTVVDSKEVNAFAVPGGYIYVNRGLIEQAQDMSQLAGVLGHEIGHVTKRHSVEQMQQAQGANVGVTLLCTLTKVCNSGVASTAINAGGTALFAKFSRTDEAEADEEGVKTVIKAGINPRGIPEMFRLLMRLRASNPSGLDAFFSTHPLAESRITATEAQIAAYPASRLRNLQTDTQAFQTMRRRLLALPPSPVARAQ
;
A
#
# COMPACT_ATOMS: atom_id res chain seq x y z
N MET A 1 46.66 -53.95 -57.29
CA MET A 1 45.96 -52.65 -57.43
C MET A 1 45.10 -52.50 -56.23
N HIS A 2 45.60 -51.76 -55.21
CA HIS A 2 44.84 -51.48 -53.98
C HIS A 2 44.32 -50.04 -54.02
N VAL A 3 42.99 -49.88 -53.89
CA VAL A 3 42.34 -48.59 -53.85
C VAL A 3 42.15 -48.25 -52.36
N PHE A 4 42.86 -47.23 -51.88
CA PHE A 4 42.64 -46.68 -50.57
C PHE A 4 41.45 -45.75 -50.57
N SER A 5 40.43 -46.07 -49.74
CA SER A 5 39.28 -45.22 -49.49
C SER A 5 39.60 -44.32 -48.28
N SER A 6 39.68 -43.03 -48.51
CA SER A 6 39.89 -42.02 -47.47
C SER A 6 38.58 -41.64 -46.82
N HIS A 7 38.40 -41.97 -45.56
CA HIS A 7 37.27 -41.52 -44.73
C HIS A 7 37.57 -40.14 -44.18
N ALA A 8 36.83 -39.13 -44.63
CA ALA A 8 36.88 -37.77 -44.10
C ALA A 8 36.11 -37.69 -42.77
N ILE A 9 36.82 -37.43 -41.68
CA ILE A 9 36.23 -37.15 -40.35
C ILE A 9 35.73 -35.71 -40.35
N ARG A 10 34.43 -35.54 -40.28
CA ARG A 10 33.79 -34.23 -40.06
C ARG A 10 33.90 -33.85 -38.58
N PRO A 11 34.41 -32.64 -38.21
CA PRO A 11 34.38 -32.19 -36.85
C PRO A 11 32.94 -31.82 -36.43
N LEU A 12 32.46 -32.44 -35.36
CA LEU A 12 31.21 -32.12 -34.72
C LEU A 12 31.43 -30.85 -33.85
N THR A 13 31.12 -29.69 -34.40
CA THR A 13 31.11 -28.43 -33.60
C THR A 13 29.95 -28.46 -32.66
N MET A 14 30.20 -28.82 -31.41
CA MET A 14 29.25 -28.74 -30.30
C MET A 14 29.06 -27.26 -29.93
N GLY A 15 28.03 -26.64 -30.47
CA GLY A 15 27.64 -25.27 -30.13
C GLY A 15 27.18 -25.22 -28.68
N LEU A 16 28.02 -24.64 -27.80
CA LEU A 16 27.67 -24.31 -26.42
C LEU A 16 26.68 -23.16 -26.43
N ILE A 17 25.37 -23.48 -26.32
CA ILE A 17 24.32 -22.48 -26.11
C ILE A 17 24.50 -21.97 -24.70
N LEU A 18 25.16 -20.80 -24.56
CA LEU A 18 25.21 -20.05 -23.32
C LEU A 18 23.81 -19.46 -23.07
N ALA A 19 22.97 -20.20 -22.36
CA ALA A 19 21.71 -19.68 -21.82
C ALA A 19 22.09 -18.60 -20.78
N THR A 20 22.16 -17.34 -21.22
CA THR A 20 22.19 -16.20 -20.31
C THR A 20 20.85 -16.18 -19.60
N ALA A 21 20.77 -16.76 -18.42
CA ALA A 21 19.68 -16.55 -17.50
C ALA A 21 19.65 -15.04 -17.21
N ALA A 22 18.68 -14.34 -17.79
CA ALA A 22 18.32 -12.99 -17.39
C ALA A 22 17.77 -13.09 -15.97
N THR A 23 18.65 -13.14 -14.98
CA THR A 23 18.27 -12.93 -13.57
C THR A 23 17.84 -11.48 -13.47
N GLY A 24 16.55 -11.22 -13.65
CA GLY A 24 15.97 -9.95 -13.24
C GLY A 24 16.38 -9.73 -11.79
N CYS A 25 17.16 -8.66 -11.51
CA CYS A 25 17.65 -8.37 -10.18
C CYS A 25 16.45 -8.14 -9.26
N ALA A 26 16.12 -9.14 -8.43
CA ALA A 26 15.07 -9.00 -7.42
C ALA A 26 15.48 -7.89 -6.45
N ILE A 27 14.58 -6.94 -6.19
CA ILE A 27 14.82 -5.87 -5.21
C ILE A 27 14.96 -6.51 -3.83
N SER A 28 16.13 -6.39 -3.21
CA SER A 28 16.38 -6.88 -1.86
C SER A 28 15.61 -6.06 -0.81
N GLN A 29 15.44 -6.59 0.40
CA GLN A 29 14.81 -5.85 1.49
C GLN A 29 15.57 -4.55 1.82
N GLY A 30 16.89 -4.56 1.78
CA GLY A 30 17.69 -3.35 2.01
C GLY A 30 17.43 -2.27 0.95
N GLN A 31 17.34 -2.66 -0.31
CA GLN A 31 16.96 -1.73 -1.40
C GLN A 31 15.51 -1.23 -1.26
N GLU A 32 14.58 -2.11 -0.88
CA GLU A 32 13.20 -1.74 -0.59
C GLU A 32 13.11 -0.65 0.49
N VAL A 33 13.84 -0.83 1.61
CA VAL A 33 13.88 0.14 2.72
C VAL A 33 14.47 1.47 2.26
N GLN A 34 15.55 1.45 1.46
CA GLN A 34 16.16 2.68 0.93
C GLN A 34 15.22 3.43 -0.03
N LEU A 35 14.53 2.71 -0.91
CA LEU A 35 13.51 3.28 -1.80
C LEU A 35 12.39 3.93 -1.00
N GLY A 36 11.89 3.24 0.03
CA GLY A 36 10.86 3.77 0.92
C GLY A 36 11.30 5.01 1.66
N ALA A 37 12.51 5.02 2.22
CA ALA A 37 13.05 6.18 2.91
C ALA A 37 13.19 7.41 1.98
N SER A 38 13.63 7.19 0.74
CA SER A 38 13.73 8.26 -0.27
C SER A 38 12.36 8.80 -0.65
N ALA A 39 11.37 7.92 -0.86
CA ALA A 39 9.99 8.33 -1.13
C ALA A 39 9.38 9.08 0.06
N ALA A 40 9.59 8.60 1.28
CA ALA A 40 9.11 9.24 2.50
C ALA A 40 9.66 10.66 2.68
N ALA A 41 10.96 10.88 2.38
CA ALA A 41 11.56 12.20 2.41
C ALA A 41 10.92 13.17 1.39
N GLN A 42 10.63 12.69 0.18
CA GLN A 42 9.95 13.48 -0.85
C GLN A 42 8.50 13.81 -0.44
N ILE A 43 7.77 12.83 0.09
CA ILE A 43 6.40 13.02 0.58
C ILE A 43 6.37 14.08 1.70
N ALA A 44 7.30 13.98 2.67
CA ALA A 44 7.38 14.93 3.77
C ALA A 44 7.72 16.36 3.32
N ALA A 45 8.42 16.52 2.20
CA ALA A 45 8.73 17.83 1.61
C ALA A 45 7.56 18.42 0.80
N GLN A 46 6.65 17.58 0.29
CA GLN A 46 5.63 17.98 -0.66
C GLN A 46 4.21 18.03 -0.08
N LEU A 47 3.90 17.13 0.86
CA LEU A 47 2.56 17.04 1.44
C LEU A 47 2.49 17.74 2.81
N PRO A 48 1.38 18.44 3.10
CA PRO A 48 1.13 18.95 4.45
C PRO A 48 0.90 17.76 5.39
N LEU A 49 1.60 17.75 6.51
CA LEU A 49 1.47 16.70 7.53
C LEU A 49 0.79 17.25 8.78
N VAL A 50 -0.07 16.45 9.40
CA VAL A 50 -0.61 16.78 10.72
C VAL A 50 0.52 16.69 11.74
N ARG A 51 0.81 17.82 12.40
CA ARG A 51 1.90 17.96 13.38
C ARG A 51 1.42 17.90 14.84
N ASP A 52 0.14 17.65 15.05
CA ASP A 52 -0.42 17.47 16.39
C ASP A 52 0.11 16.16 16.99
N ALA A 53 0.85 16.27 18.09
CA ALA A 53 1.54 15.14 18.71
C ALA A 53 0.57 14.04 19.17
N GLU A 54 -0.58 14.40 19.76
CA GLU A 54 -1.54 13.41 20.26
C GLU A 54 -2.16 12.59 19.12
N VAL A 55 -2.42 13.24 17.98
CA VAL A 55 -2.92 12.56 16.77
C VAL A 55 -1.82 11.66 16.20
N ALA A 56 -0.61 12.18 16.02
CA ALA A 56 0.51 11.44 15.47
C ALA A 56 0.88 10.23 16.34
N ASP A 57 0.96 10.40 17.64
CA ASP A 57 1.29 9.35 18.61
C ASP A 57 0.24 8.23 18.61
N TYR A 58 -1.05 8.61 18.58
CA TYR A 58 -2.12 7.63 18.51
C TYR A 58 -2.04 6.77 17.23
N ILE A 59 -1.89 7.41 16.06
CA ILE A 59 -1.81 6.72 14.78
C ILE A 59 -0.58 5.81 14.72
N ASN A 60 0.58 6.30 15.19
CA ASN A 60 1.78 5.48 15.31
C ASN A 60 1.61 4.31 16.28
N ALA A 61 0.99 4.51 17.42
CA ALA A 61 0.74 3.45 18.39
C ALA A 61 -0.19 2.36 17.83
N LEU A 62 -1.30 2.75 17.21
CA LEU A 62 -2.25 1.82 16.57
C LEU A 62 -1.59 1.06 15.42
N GLY A 63 -0.94 1.78 14.50
CA GLY A 63 -0.27 1.18 13.34
C GLY A 63 0.84 0.21 13.74
N ASN A 64 1.69 0.59 14.71
CA ASN A 64 2.73 -0.30 15.22
C ASN A 64 2.19 -1.51 15.98
N LYS A 65 1.05 -1.38 16.68
CA LYS A 65 0.35 -2.54 17.27
C LYS A 65 -0.08 -3.53 16.19
N LEU A 66 -0.63 -3.04 15.08
CA LEU A 66 -1.04 -3.85 13.93
C LEU A 66 0.16 -4.49 13.24
N ALA A 67 1.18 -3.72 12.92
CA ALA A 67 2.37 -4.19 12.22
C ALA A 67 3.10 -5.29 13.00
N ARG A 68 3.29 -5.12 14.31
CA ARG A 68 3.89 -6.17 15.17
C ARG A 68 3.09 -7.47 15.23
N ALA A 69 1.80 -7.43 14.93
CA ALA A 69 0.98 -8.64 14.93
C ALA A 69 1.22 -9.51 13.67
N THR A 70 1.75 -8.96 12.60
CA THR A 70 1.84 -9.65 11.30
C THR A 70 3.21 -9.57 10.63
N ASP A 71 4.02 -8.53 10.88
CA ASP A 71 5.32 -8.40 10.22
C ASP A 71 6.30 -9.47 10.70
N THR A 72 6.79 -10.25 9.74
CA THR A 72 7.81 -11.30 9.94
C THR A 72 9.17 -10.91 9.40
N ARG A 73 9.29 -9.72 8.78
CA ARG A 73 10.52 -9.24 8.14
C ARG A 73 11.33 -8.28 9.01
N GLY A 74 10.76 -7.83 10.14
CA GLY A 74 11.42 -6.92 11.06
C GLY A 74 11.60 -5.52 10.50
N LEU A 75 10.63 -5.00 9.76
CA LEU A 75 10.66 -3.65 9.22
C LEU A 75 10.51 -2.60 10.33
N SER A 76 11.12 -1.43 10.11
CA SER A 76 10.79 -0.23 10.89
C SER A 76 9.53 0.41 10.32
N TRP A 77 8.46 0.45 11.10
CA TRP A 77 7.17 0.95 10.66
C TRP A 77 6.95 2.41 11.06
N HIS A 78 6.48 3.19 10.10
CA HIS A 78 6.22 4.63 10.24
C HIS A 78 4.80 4.93 9.76
N PHE A 79 3.99 5.53 10.63
CA PHE A 79 2.62 5.91 10.30
C PHE A 79 2.47 7.42 10.39
N THR A 80 2.08 8.03 9.28
CA THR A 80 2.03 9.49 9.15
C THR A 80 0.64 9.94 8.71
N VAL A 81 0.12 11.00 9.33
CA VAL A 81 -1.14 11.61 8.93
C VAL A 81 -0.87 12.76 7.97
N VAL A 82 -1.40 12.64 6.75
CA VAL A 82 -1.40 13.72 5.77
C VAL A 82 -2.57 14.65 6.05
N ASP A 83 -2.31 15.96 6.14
CA ASP A 83 -3.36 16.97 6.36
C ASP A 83 -4.09 17.29 5.05
N SER A 84 -4.86 16.32 4.58
CA SER A 84 -5.70 16.38 3.39
C SER A 84 -7.12 15.93 3.72
N LYS A 85 -8.11 16.67 3.18
CA LYS A 85 -9.52 16.30 3.28
C LYS A 85 -9.94 15.13 2.37
N GLU A 86 -9.08 14.74 1.43
CA GLU A 86 -9.33 13.58 0.58
C GLU A 86 -9.38 12.29 1.41
N VAL A 87 -10.32 11.42 1.10
CA VAL A 87 -10.44 10.12 1.78
C VAL A 87 -9.47 9.16 1.12
N ASN A 88 -8.29 8.97 1.73
CA ASN A 88 -7.24 8.11 1.19
C ASN A 88 -6.31 7.57 2.28
N ALA A 89 -5.69 6.43 1.99
CA ALA A 89 -4.50 5.91 2.67
C ALA A 89 -3.61 5.26 1.62
N PHE A 90 -2.32 5.19 1.86
CA PHE A 90 -1.38 4.54 0.96
C PHE A 90 -0.12 4.12 1.67
N ALA A 91 0.51 3.06 1.17
CA ALA A 91 1.78 2.57 1.64
C ALA A 91 2.89 2.81 0.61
N VAL A 92 4.10 3.09 1.08
CA VAL A 92 5.32 2.98 0.27
C VAL A 92 6.20 1.86 0.83
N PRO A 93 7.07 1.27 0.02
CA PRO A 93 7.93 0.16 0.45
C PRO A 93 8.68 0.45 1.74
N GLY A 94 9.10 -0.60 2.45
CA GLY A 94 9.97 -0.45 3.62
C GLY A 94 9.27 -0.06 4.92
N GLY A 95 7.92 -0.06 4.97
CA GLY A 95 7.17 0.13 6.21
C GLY A 95 6.63 1.55 6.45
N TYR A 96 6.54 2.39 5.43
CA TYR A 96 5.96 3.74 5.54
C TYR A 96 4.51 3.74 5.09
N ILE A 97 3.60 4.10 5.99
CA ILE A 97 2.16 4.18 5.74
C ILE A 97 1.66 5.59 6.02
N TYR A 98 0.87 6.08 5.10
CA TYR A 98 0.24 7.38 5.14
C TYR A 98 -1.27 7.24 5.19
N VAL A 99 -1.92 8.01 6.04
CA VAL A 99 -3.37 8.08 6.11
C VAL A 99 -3.80 9.54 6.07
N ASN A 100 -4.70 9.86 5.17
CA ASN A 100 -5.22 11.22 5.08
C ASN A 100 -6.17 11.51 6.23
N ARG A 101 -6.12 12.75 6.71
CA ARG A 101 -7.03 13.28 7.71
C ARG A 101 -8.49 12.99 7.34
N GLY A 102 -8.88 13.21 6.08
CA GLY A 102 -10.24 12.98 5.61
C GLY A 102 -10.71 11.53 5.79
N LEU A 103 -9.83 10.52 5.68
CA LEU A 103 -10.19 9.12 5.96
C LEU A 103 -10.44 8.92 7.46
N ILE A 104 -9.58 9.46 8.32
CA ILE A 104 -9.74 9.34 9.79
C ILE A 104 -11.03 10.02 10.25
N GLU A 105 -11.36 11.18 9.68
CA GLU A 105 -12.60 11.91 9.97
C GLU A 105 -13.85 11.11 9.60
N GLN A 106 -13.80 10.27 8.55
CA GLN A 106 -14.90 9.42 8.14
C GLN A 106 -15.03 8.14 8.97
N ALA A 107 -13.94 7.62 9.51
CA ALA A 107 -13.98 6.41 10.33
C ALA A 107 -14.84 6.64 11.58
N GLN A 108 -15.83 5.77 11.79
CA GLN A 108 -16.80 5.91 12.88
C GLN A 108 -16.28 5.31 14.19
N ASP A 109 -15.41 4.30 14.09
CA ASP A 109 -14.77 3.63 15.21
C ASP A 109 -13.34 3.20 14.88
N MET A 110 -12.63 2.76 15.90
CA MET A 110 -11.23 2.33 15.79
C MET A 110 -11.07 1.14 14.81
N SER A 111 -12.02 0.22 14.79
CA SER A 111 -11.88 -1.01 13.98
C SER A 111 -11.91 -0.72 12.48
N GLN A 112 -12.65 0.30 12.05
CA GLN A 112 -12.69 0.75 10.66
C GLN A 112 -11.34 1.34 10.23
N LEU A 113 -10.75 2.22 11.04
CA LEU A 113 -9.43 2.76 10.78
C LEU A 113 -8.34 1.66 10.82
N ALA A 114 -8.41 0.78 11.82
CA ALA A 114 -7.49 -0.34 11.93
C ALA A 114 -7.58 -1.29 10.74
N GLY A 115 -8.77 -1.46 10.17
CA GLY A 115 -8.98 -2.24 8.95
C GLY A 115 -8.22 -1.67 7.76
N VAL A 116 -8.30 -0.37 7.54
CA VAL A 116 -7.54 0.30 6.47
C VAL A 116 -6.03 0.18 6.71
N LEU A 117 -5.56 0.50 7.93
CA LEU A 117 -4.14 0.38 8.24
C LEU A 117 -3.64 -1.08 8.09
N GLY A 118 -4.46 -2.07 8.47
CA GLY A 118 -4.15 -3.48 8.29
C GLY A 118 -4.05 -3.90 6.82
N HIS A 119 -4.89 -3.34 5.95
CA HIS A 119 -4.84 -3.52 4.51
C HIS A 119 -3.55 -2.92 3.91
N GLU A 120 -3.18 -1.69 4.31
CA GLU A 120 -1.92 -1.06 3.88
C GLU A 120 -0.69 -1.84 4.36
N ILE A 121 -0.71 -2.34 5.60
CA ILE A 121 0.32 -3.26 6.10
C ILE A 121 0.37 -4.52 5.24
N GLY A 122 -0.77 -5.04 4.80
CA GLY A 122 -0.87 -6.17 3.88
C GLY A 122 -0.10 -5.91 2.58
N HIS A 123 -0.30 -4.77 1.93
CA HIS A 123 0.45 -4.40 0.72
C HIS A 123 1.97 -4.36 0.94
N VAL A 124 2.43 -3.84 2.08
CA VAL A 124 3.87 -3.81 2.40
C VAL A 124 4.40 -5.20 2.70
N THR A 125 3.72 -6.00 3.53
CA THR A 125 4.19 -7.35 3.92
C THR A 125 4.23 -8.31 2.75
N LYS A 126 3.30 -8.18 1.80
CA LYS A 126 3.23 -8.92 0.53
C LYS A 126 4.13 -8.34 -0.55
N ARG A 127 4.69 -7.15 -0.34
CA ARG A 127 5.60 -6.47 -1.27
C ARG A 127 4.97 -6.09 -2.61
N HIS A 128 3.66 -5.84 -2.67
CA HIS A 128 2.94 -5.57 -3.90
C HIS A 128 3.53 -4.40 -4.70
N SER A 129 3.88 -3.28 -4.04
CA SER A 129 4.54 -2.15 -4.72
C SER A 129 5.92 -2.52 -5.27
N VAL A 130 6.67 -3.40 -4.58
CA VAL A 130 7.98 -3.88 -5.07
C VAL A 130 7.82 -4.76 -6.31
N GLU A 131 6.82 -5.64 -6.33
CA GLU A 131 6.50 -6.47 -7.48
C GLU A 131 6.10 -5.64 -8.69
N GLN A 132 5.25 -4.62 -8.49
CA GLN A 132 4.90 -3.68 -9.54
C GLN A 132 6.11 -2.93 -10.09
N MET A 133 7.03 -2.50 -9.23
CA MET A 133 8.27 -1.85 -9.66
C MET A 133 9.16 -2.79 -10.48
N GLN A 134 9.28 -4.07 -10.08
CA GLN A 134 10.04 -5.07 -10.83
C GLN A 134 9.39 -5.37 -12.20
N GLN A 135 8.07 -5.44 -12.26
CA GLN A 135 7.33 -5.61 -13.52
C GLN A 135 7.51 -4.37 -14.43
N ALA A 136 7.46 -3.16 -13.87
CA ALA A 136 7.65 -1.92 -14.62
C ALA A 136 9.07 -1.75 -15.17
N GLN A 137 10.10 -2.26 -14.49
CA GLN A 137 11.48 -2.28 -15.00
C GLN A 137 11.62 -3.13 -16.26
N GLY A 138 10.80 -4.18 -16.41
CA GLY A 138 10.75 -4.99 -17.63
C GLY A 138 9.98 -4.37 -18.80
N ALA A 139 9.20 -3.34 -18.53
CA ALA A 139 8.33 -2.71 -19.51
C ALA A 139 8.58 -1.21 -19.53
N ASN A 140 9.47 -0.61 -20.18
CA ASN A 140 9.74 0.84 -20.33
C ASN A 140 8.51 1.77 -20.19
N VAL A 141 7.75 1.62 -19.10
CA VAL A 141 6.51 2.36 -18.84
C VAL A 141 6.81 3.58 -18.00
N GLY A 142 6.71 4.72 -18.65
CA GLY A 142 6.98 6.03 -18.07
C GLY A 142 5.98 6.50 -17.03
N VAL A 143 6.49 7.28 -16.19
CA VAL A 143 6.04 8.22 -15.16
C VAL A 143 4.60 8.74 -15.26
N THR A 144 3.65 8.24 -14.48
CA THR A 144 2.32 8.89 -14.46
C THR A 144 1.59 8.93 -13.10
N LEU A 145 2.01 8.27 -12.07
CA LEU A 145 1.10 8.04 -10.94
C LEU A 145 1.36 8.81 -9.65
N LEU A 146 2.59 9.18 -9.31
CA LEU A 146 2.80 10.15 -8.21
C LEU A 146 2.07 11.46 -8.52
N CYS A 147 2.00 11.80 -9.80
CA CYS A 147 1.28 12.92 -10.34
C CYS A 147 -0.24 12.87 -10.07
N THR A 148 -0.82 11.70 -10.15
CA THR A 148 -2.28 11.52 -9.98
C THR A 148 -2.72 11.64 -8.52
N LEU A 149 -1.90 11.14 -7.60
CA LEU A 149 -2.23 11.12 -6.17
C LEU A 149 -1.95 12.44 -5.45
N THR A 150 -0.92 13.16 -5.88
CA THR A 150 -0.48 14.37 -5.19
C THR A 150 -0.85 15.67 -5.90
N LYS A 151 -1.35 15.60 -7.14
CA LYS A 151 -1.54 16.76 -8.05
C LYS A 151 -0.27 17.62 -8.22
N VAL A 152 0.89 17.10 -7.80
CA VAL A 152 2.17 17.83 -7.76
C VAL A 152 2.82 17.94 -9.15
N CYS A 153 2.38 17.16 -10.13
CA CYS A 153 3.01 17.09 -11.45
C CYS A 153 2.64 18.20 -12.43
N ASN A 154 1.84 19.17 -12.03
CA ASN A 154 1.59 20.36 -12.87
C ASN A 154 2.72 21.40 -12.78
N SER A 155 3.74 21.19 -11.94
CA SER A 155 4.95 22.03 -11.92
C SER A 155 6.08 21.29 -12.65
N GLY A 156 6.65 21.90 -13.68
CA GLY A 156 7.69 21.30 -14.54
C GLY A 156 9.00 20.83 -13.87
N VAL A 157 9.09 20.89 -12.54
CA VAL A 157 10.22 20.43 -11.73
C VAL A 157 10.03 18.97 -11.28
N ALA A 158 8.80 18.48 -11.19
CA ALA A 158 8.52 17.10 -10.76
C ALA A 158 8.83 16.06 -11.85
N SER A 159 8.84 16.46 -13.11
CA SER A 159 9.04 15.56 -14.25
C SER A 159 10.45 14.96 -14.35
N THR A 160 11.46 15.59 -13.77
CA THR A 160 12.86 15.14 -13.88
C THR A 160 13.32 14.21 -12.75
N ALA A 161 12.76 14.33 -11.56
CA ALA A 161 13.15 13.51 -10.39
C ALA A 161 12.41 12.17 -10.29
N ILE A 162 11.29 12.05 -11.00
CA ILE A 162 10.39 10.89 -10.95
C ILE A 162 10.79 9.81 -11.97
N ASN A 163 11.80 10.07 -12.80
CA ASN A 163 12.07 9.36 -14.04
C ASN A 163 12.54 7.90 -13.95
N ALA A 164 12.57 7.24 -12.83
CA ALA A 164 13.01 5.83 -12.80
C ALA A 164 12.29 4.88 -11.82
N GLY A 165 11.43 5.33 -10.95
CA GLY A 165 10.84 4.43 -9.97
C GLY A 165 9.53 4.90 -9.32
N GLY A 166 9.22 6.19 -9.42
CA GLY A 166 8.11 6.80 -8.67
C GLY A 166 6.70 6.40 -9.12
N THR A 167 6.54 5.97 -10.36
CA THR A 167 5.23 5.62 -10.94
C THR A 167 4.70 4.28 -10.49
N ALA A 168 5.58 3.32 -10.30
CA ALA A 168 5.17 1.99 -9.88
C ALA A 168 4.74 1.95 -8.40
N LEU A 169 5.20 2.90 -7.59
CA LEU A 169 4.83 2.98 -6.17
C LEU A 169 3.34 3.20 -5.92
N PHE A 170 2.66 3.81 -6.87
CA PHE A 170 1.25 4.18 -6.74
C PHE A 170 0.40 3.64 -7.89
N ALA A 171 0.89 2.61 -8.57
CA ALA A 171 0.12 1.95 -9.61
C ALA A 171 -1.13 1.29 -9.01
N LYS A 172 -2.15 1.15 -9.83
CA LYS A 172 -3.36 0.43 -9.45
C LYS A 172 -3.01 -1.02 -9.14
N PHE A 173 -3.34 -1.45 -7.94
CA PHE A 173 -3.18 -2.83 -7.54
C PHE A 173 -4.10 -3.76 -8.33
N SER A 174 -3.62 -4.96 -8.60
CA SER A 174 -4.42 -6.00 -9.23
C SER A 174 -5.52 -6.50 -8.28
N ARG A 175 -6.53 -7.16 -8.81
CA ARG A 175 -7.55 -7.79 -7.96
C ARG A 175 -6.97 -8.84 -7.02
N THR A 176 -5.89 -9.50 -7.42
CA THR A 176 -5.18 -10.47 -6.60
C THR A 176 -4.46 -9.77 -5.45
N ASP A 177 -3.72 -8.69 -5.72
CA ASP A 177 -3.04 -7.91 -4.69
C ASP A 177 -4.02 -7.38 -3.64
N GLU A 178 -5.18 -6.89 -4.10
CA GLU A 178 -6.24 -6.40 -3.21
C GLU A 178 -6.82 -7.53 -2.33
N ALA A 179 -7.05 -8.71 -2.92
CA ALA A 179 -7.56 -9.86 -2.16
C ALA A 179 -6.54 -10.35 -1.12
N GLU A 180 -5.26 -10.36 -1.46
CA GLU A 180 -4.18 -10.71 -0.53
C GLU A 180 -4.02 -9.67 0.58
N ALA A 181 -4.12 -8.38 0.26
CA ALA A 181 -4.08 -7.30 1.24
C ALA A 181 -5.30 -7.34 2.18
N ASP A 182 -6.50 -7.65 1.67
CA ASP A 182 -7.70 -7.84 2.48
C ASP A 182 -7.55 -9.03 3.44
N GLU A 183 -7.06 -10.16 2.95
CA GLU A 183 -6.82 -11.34 3.77
C GLU A 183 -5.79 -11.06 4.88
N GLU A 184 -4.70 -10.39 4.54
CA GLU A 184 -3.67 -10.03 5.52
C GLU A 184 -4.20 -8.99 6.52
N GLY A 185 -5.03 -8.03 6.06
CA GLY A 185 -5.72 -7.08 6.91
C GLY A 185 -6.62 -7.74 7.95
N VAL A 186 -7.44 -8.72 7.54
CA VAL A 186 -8.30 -9.51 8.47
C VAL A 186 -7.45 -10.25 9.49
N LYS A 187 -6.38 -10.92 9.07
CA LYS A 187 -5.45 -11.62 9.98
C LYS A 187 -4.81 -10.66 10.97
N THR A 188 -4.37 -9.51 10.47
CA THR A 188 -3.67 -8.49 11.25
C THR A 188 -4.55 -7.94 12.37
N VAL A 189 -5.77 -7.49 12.05
CA VAL A 189 -6.66 -6.91 13.07
C VAL A 189 -7.08 -7.94 14.11
N ILE A 190 -7.37 -9.19 13.71
CA ILE A 190 -7.72 -10.27 14.65
C ILE A 190 -6.55 -10.57 15.60
N LYS A 191 -5.32 -10.70 15.09
CA LYS A 191 -4.13 -10.93 15.91
C LYS A 191 -3.85 -9.75 16.86
N ALA A 192 -4.16 -8.52 16.44
CA ALA A 192 -4.05 -7.34 17.28
C ALA A 192 -5.19 -7.18 18.29
N GLY A 193 -6.17 -8.11 18.33
CA GLY A 193 -7.30 -8.04 19.24
C GLY A 193 -8.38 -7.05 18.83
N ILE A 194 -8.47 -6.71 17.55
CA ILE A 194 -9.42 -5.73 16.99
C ILE A 194 -10.46 -6.45 16.13
N ASN A 195 -11.70 -5.96 16.19
CA ASN A 195 -12.83 -6.54 15.47
C ASN A 195 -12.66 -6.42 13.95
N PRO A 196 -12.57 -7.52 13.19
CA PRO A 196 -12.35 -7.50 11.76
C PRO A 196 -13.56 -6.96 10.96
N ARG A 197 -14.75 -6.88 11.56
CA ARG A 197 -15.96 -6.35 10.90
C ARG A 197 -15.82 -4.89 10.50
N GLY A 198 -14.90 -4.14 11.14
CA GLY A 198 -14.56 -2.77 10.72
C GLY A 198 -14.10 -2.69 9.26
N ILE A 199 -13.50 -3.75 8.69
CA ILE A 199 -13.04 -3.75 7.29
C ILE A 199 -14.25 -3.67 6.31
N PRO A 200 -15.18 -4.64 6.27
CA PRO A 200 -16.32 -4.55 5.37
C PRO A 200 -17.25 -3.36 5.68
N GLU A 201 -17.32 -2.90 6.94
CA GLU A 201 -18.06 -1.68 7.30
C GLU A 201 -17.43 -0.43 6.68
N MET A 202 -16.10 -0.30 6.73
CA MET A 202 -15.39 0.79 6.06
C MET A 202 -15.58 0.72 4.54
N PHE A 203 -15.52 -0.45 3.93
CA PHE A 203 -15.76 -0.60 2.49
C PHE A 203 -17.16 -0.09 2.11
N ARG A 204 -18.20 -0.45 2.87
CA ARG A 204 -19.55 0.07 2.65
C ARG A 204 -19.63 1.59 2.82
N LEU A 205 -18.93 2.12 3.82
CA LEU A 205 -18.85 3.56 4.03
C LEU A 205 -18.22 4.26 2.82
N LEU A 206 -17.07 3.77 2.35
CA LEU A 206 -16.37 4.33 1.19
C LEU A 206 -17.23 4.28 -0.08
N MET A 207 -17.97 3.18 -0.31
CA MET A 207 -18.89 3.08 -1.45
C MET A 207 -20.02 4.09 -1.37
N ARG A 208 -20.62 4.30 -0.18
CA ARG A 208 -21.66 5.34 0.01
C ARG A 208 -21.11 6.74 -0.21
N LEU A 209 -19.92 7.04 0.31
CA LEU A 209 -19.27 8.33 0.12
C LEU A 209 -18.94 8.58 -1.35
N ARG A 210 -18.50 7.56 -2.09
CA ARG A 210 -18.25 7.66 -3.53
C ARG A 210 -19.51 8.00 -4.31
N ALA A 211 -20.65 7.42 -3.94
CA ALA A 211 -21.93 7.70 -4.59
C ALA A 211 -22.38 9.17 -4.37
N SER A 212 -22.05 9.77 -3.23
CA SER A 212 -22.44 11.14 -2.88
C SER A 212 -21.37 12.20 -3.25
N ASN A 213 -20.10 11.86 -3.23
CA ASN A 213 -18.96 12.75 -3.56
C ASN A 213 -17.85 11.96 -4.25
N PRO A 214 -17.95 11.68 -5.55
CA PRO A 214 -16.95 10.88 -6.28
C PRO A 214 -15.55 11.48 -6.21
N SER A 215 -15.41 12.78 -6.42
CA SER A 215 -14.09 13.44 -6.51
C SER A 215 -13.25 13.39 -5.24
N GLY A 216 -13.90 13.26 -4.08
CA GLY A 216 -13.20 13.15 -2.79
C GLY A 216 -12.53 11.79 -2.54
N LEU A 217 -12.84 10.79 -3.38
CA LEU A 217 -12.34 9.42 -3.26
C LEU A 217 -11.62 8.92 -4.52
N ASP A 218 -11.47 9.75 -5.54
CA ASP A 218 -10.85 9.33 -6.80
C ASP A 218 -9.43 8.78 -6.59
N ALA A 219 -8.65 9.38 -5.70
CA ALA A 219 -7.31 8.92 -5.38
C ALA A 219 -7.33 7.50 -4.80
N PHE A 220 -8.20 7.23 -3.82
CA PHE A 220 -8.34 5.90 -3.21
C PHE A 220 -8.76 4.85 -4.24
N PHE A 221 -9.82 5.11 -4.99
CA PHE A 221 -10.34 4.13 -5.95
C PHE A 221 -9.46 3.95 -7.19
N SER A 222 -8.55 4.91 -7.47
CA SER A 222 -7.58 4.76 -8.56
C SER A 222 -6.51 3.73 -8.25
N THR A 223 -6.10 3.60 -7.00
CA THR A 223 -5.10 2.63 -6.53
C THR A 223 -5.72 1.35 -5.98
N HIS A 224 -6.84 1.47 -5.26
CA HIS A 224 -7.55 0.36 -4.61
C HIS A 224 -8.95 0.16 -5.21
N PRO A 225 -9.08 -0.66 -6.27
CA PRO A 225 -10.41 -0.93 -6.84
C PRO A 225 -11.31 -1.62 -5.81
N LEU A 226 -12.34 -0.92 -5.39
CA LEU A 226 -13.32 -1.47 -4.46
C LEU A 226 -14.57 -1.93 -5.22
N ALA A 227 -15.04 -3.13 -4.91
CA ALA A 227 -16.26 -3.70 -5.44
C ALA A 227 -17.02 -4.42 -4.32
N GLU A 228 -18.33 -4.60 -4.48
CA GLU A 228 -19.16 -5.38 -3.52
C GLU A 228 -18.62 -6.80 -3.30
N SER A 229 -18.00 -7.38 -4.31
CA SER A 229 -17.34 -8.69 -4.20
C SER A 229 -16.24 -8.74 -3.13
N ARG A 230 -15.50 -7.62 -2.89
CA ARG A 230 -14.50 -7.54 -1.81
C ARG A 230 -15.17 -7.54 -0.44
N ILE A 231 -16.31 -6.86 -0.30
CA ILE A 231 -17.09 -6.89 0.95
C ILE A 231 -17.51 -8.32 1.26
N THR A 232 -18.14 -9.00 0.29
CA THR A 232 -18.61 -10.39 0.45
C THR A 232 -17.44 -11.34 0.74
N ALA A 233 -16.31 -11.21 0.04
CA ALA A 233 -15.14 -12.04 0.25
C ALA A 233 -14.54 -11.83 1.65
N THR A 234 -14.42 -10.58 2.11
CA THR A 234 -13.92 -10.26 3.45
C THR A 234 -14.85 -10.80 4.56
N GLU A 235 -16.17 -10.70 4.37
CA GLU A 235 -17.14 -11.28 5.29
C GLU A 235 -17.02 -12.81 5.36
N ALA A 236 -16.84 -13.48 4.21
CA ALA A 236 -16.61 -14.90 4.15
C ALA A 236 -15.31 -15.32 4.85
N GLN A 237 -14.23 -14.55 4.66
CA GLN A 237 -12.95 -14.76 5.36
C GLN A 237 -13.14 -14.64 6.88
N ILE A 238 -13.85 -13.61 7.34
CA ILE A 238 -14.14 -13.42 8.77
C ILE A 238 -14.97 -14.59 9.32
N ALA A 239 -16.01 -15.02 8.58
CA ALA A 239 -16.88 -16.12 8.99
C ALA A 239 -16.15 -17.47 9.09
N ALA A 240 -15.02 -17.66 8.39
CA ALA A 240 -14.19 -18.85 8.47
C ALA A 240 -13.40 -18.96 9.78
N TYR A 241 -13.27 -17.87 10.56
CA TYR A 241 -12.62 -17.93 11.86
C TYR A 241 -13.54 -18.55 12.92
N PRO A 242 -13.00 -19.40 13.82
CA PRO A 242 -13.76 -19.90 14.95
C PRO A 242 -14.35 -18.77 15.79
N ALA A 243 -15.61 -18.88 16.21
CA ALA A 243 -16.28 -17.88 17.03
C ALA A 243 -15.50 -17.51 18.31
N SER A 244 -14.71 -18.45 18.85
CA SER A 244 -13.82 -18.21 20.00
C SER A 244 -12.73 -17.17 19.71
N ARG A 245 -12.26 -17.08 18.48
CA ARG A 245 -11.25 -16.11 18.05
C ARG A 245 -11.81 -14.71 17.81
N LEU A 246 -13.10 -14.61 17.57
CA LEU A 246 -13.80 -13.35 17.28
C LEU A 246 -14.47 -12.74 18.52
N ARG A 247 -14.48 -13.47 19.64
CA ARG A 247 -15.06 -12.96 20.89
C ARG A 247 -14.13 -11.95 21.56
N ASN A 248 -14.71 -10.92 22.17
CA ASN A 248 -14.01 -9.89 22.96
C ASN A 248 -13.00 -9.05 22.15
N LEU A 249 -13.10 -9.03 20.82
CA LEU A 249 -12.31 -8.15 19.99
C LEU A 249 -12.83 -6.71 20.11
N GLN A 250 -11.90 -5.75 20.18
CA GLN A 250 -12.21 -4.33 20.34
C GLN A 250 -12.75 -3.74 19.04
N THR A 251 -13.93 -3.15 19.08
CA THR A 251 -14.49 -2.37 17.97
C THR A 251 -14.05 -0.92 18.08
N ASP A 252 -14.16 -0.35 19.27
CA ASP A 252 -13.82 1.05 19.49
C ASP A 252 -13.12 1.25 20.83
N THR A 253 -12.50 2.42 20.99
CA THR A 253 -11.86 2.85 22.23
C THR A 253 -12.10 4.33 22.51
N GLN A 254 -12.15 4.68 23.79
CA GLN A 254 -12.21 6.09 24.21
C GLN A 254 -11.02 6.89 23.66
N ALA A 255 -9.84 6.26 23.56
CA ALA A 255 -8.64 6.88 23.02
C ALA A 255 -8.81 7.26 21.54
N PHE A 256 -9.41 6.37 20.71
CA PHE A 256 -9.74 6.69 19.32
C PHE A 256 -10.68 7.87 19.23
N GLN A 257 -11.78 7.85 19.99
CA GLN A 257 -12.77 8.93 19.95
C GLN A 257 -12.19 10.26 20.44
N THR A 258 -11.26 10.23 21.39
CA THR A 258 -10.56 11.44 21.87
C THR A 258 -9.62 11.98 20.80
N MET A 259 -8.79 11.15 20.20
CA MET A 259 -7.93 11.52 19.07
C MET A 259 -8.74 12.08 17.90
N ARG A 260 -9.85 11.41 17.52
CA ARG A 260 -10.71 11.84 16.43
C ARG A 260 -11.35 13.21 16.69
N ARG A 261 -11.87 13.47 17.90
CA ARG A 261 -12.39 14.80 18.28
C ARG A 261 -11.31 15.87 18.20
N ARG A 262 -10.08 15.55 18.65
CA ARG A 262 -8.94 16.46 18.55
C ARG A 262 -8.62 16.78 17.09
N LEU A 263 -8.55 15.76 16.24
CA LEU A 263 -8.31 15.93 14.81
C LEU A 263 -9.36 16.84 14.15
N LEU A 264 -10.65 16.63 14.47
CA LEU A 264 -11.75 17.45 13.98
C LEU A 264 -11.69 18.91 14.47
N ALA A 265 -11.07 19.17 15.62
CA ALA A 265 -10.89 20.51 16.17
C ALA A 265 -9.67 21.26 15.59
N LEU A 266 -8.79 20.59 14.84
CA LEU A 266 -7.67 21.26 14.17
C LEU A 266 -8.19 22.20 13.07
N PRO A 267 -7.42 23.25 12.71
CA PRO A 267 -7.75 24.10 11.58
C PRO A 267 -8.06 23.27 10.32
N PRO A 268 -8.88 23.76 9.40
CA PRO A 268 -9.16 23.05 8.13
C PRO A 268 -7.89 22.69 7.38
N SER A 269 -7.88 21.52 6.77
CA SER A 269 -6.76 21.10 5.92
C SER A 269 -6.45 22.16 4.85
N PRO A 270 -5.18 22.40 4.54
CA PRO A 270 -4.80 23.31 3.46
C PRO A 270 -5.49 22.94 2.14
N VAL A 271 -6.02 23.92 1.46
CA VAL A 271 -6.49 23.70 0.07
C VAL A 271 -5.26 23.43 -0.78
N ALA A 272 -5.27 22.30 -1.51
CA ALA A 272 -4.21 22.02 -2.48
C ALA A 272 -4.08 23.25 -3.39
N ARG A 273 -2.94 23.95 -3.32
CA ARG A 273 -2.70 25.07 -4.24
C ARG A 273 -2.72 24.52 -5.65
N ALA A 274 -3.69 24.94 -6.44
CA ALA A 274 -3.60 24.80 -7.88
C ALA A 274 -2.35 25.59 -8.31
N GLN A 275 -1.29 24.85 -8.65
CA GLN A 275 -0.09 25.43 -9.28
C GLN A 275 -0.24 25.33 -10.78
#